data_9cfbbb03008bc312ab3d2b94eff0dc0d
#
_entry.id   9cfbbb03008bc312ab3d2b94eff0dc0d
#
_cell.length_a   1.000
_cell.length_b   1.000
_cell.length_c   1.000
_cell.angle_alpha   90.00
_cell.angle_beta   90.00
_cell.angle_gamma   90.00
#
_symmetry.space_group_name_H-M   'P 1'
#
loop_
_entity.id
_entity.type
_entity.pdbx_description
1 polymer ?
#
loop_
_entity_poly.entity_id
_entity_poly.type
_entity_poly.pdbx_seq_one_letter_code
_entity_poly.pdbx_strand_id
1 'polypeptide(L)'
;MKEFSGRIAVVTGGGSGMGRELVRLLVAEGCHVAMCDVSMHGMAETQRQCEATGLPQGLRVTSHLADVSNEADVMRFRDEAANQHATDRIHLLFNNAGIGGGGSMVVNSRDEWERTFNICWGGVYLATRAFLPLLQAADEAHIVNTSSMNGFWASIGPGAPHTAYSAAKFAVKGFTEALMTDLRLNAPHIKVSVVMPGHIGTGFRTNSLKVQTSNDSDELDARQIAQARARLTSMGKDASALSDEEIKAMLAERARRFLLDAPTSAAEAATIILEGVKADRWRILVGSDAHLMDRMVRDDPDHAYEEQFFARFAAAAGWHPGR
;
A
#
# COMPACT_ATOMS: atom_id res chain seq x y z
N MET A 1 -15.34 13.78 -7.29
CA MET A 1 -16.09 12.70 -8.01
C MET A 1 -17.06 12.03 -7.03
N LYS A 2 -18.37 12.05 -7.30
CA LYS A 2 -19.39 11.52 -6.37
C LYS A 2 -19.84 10.10 -6.73
N GLU A 3 -19.73 9.72 -7.99
CA GLU A 3 -20.18 8.44 -8.52
C GLU A 3 -19.08 7.81 -9.39
N PHE A 4 -18.94 6.50 -9.29
CA PHE A 4 -17.92 5.75 -10.04
C PHE A 4 -18.50 4.97 -11.21
N SER A 5 -19.84 4.88 -11.32
CA SER A 5 -20.52 4.16 -12.41
C SER A 5 -20.10 4.72 -13.78
N GLY A 6 -19.73 3.83 -14.70
CA GLY A 6 -19.24 4.18 -16.03
C GLY A 6 -17.84 4.82 -16.07
N ARG A 7 -17.19 5.03 -14.93
CA ARG A 7 -15.83 5.55 -14.86
C ARG A 7 -14.81 4.43 -15.09
N ILE A 8 -13.54 4.81 -15.33
CA ILE A 8 -12.42 3.88 -15.50
C ILE A 8 -11.40 4.16 -14.40
N ALA A 9 -11.11 3.16 -13.59
CA ALA A 9 -10.12 3.20 -12.53
C ALA A 9 -8.88 2.36 -12.88
N VAL A 10 -7.73 2.85 -12.49
CA VAL A 10 -6.46 2.11 -12.47
C VAL A 10 -6.06 1.88 -11.02
N VAL A 11 -5.75 0.63 -10.66
CA VAL A 11 -5.35 0.24 -9.30
C VAL A 11 -4.03 -0.53 -9.33
N THR A 12 -2.98 0.02 -8.73
CA THR A 12 -1.71 -0.70 -8.55
C THR A 12 -1.76 -1.54 -7.26
N GLY A 13 -1.17 -2.73 -7.29
CA GLY A 13 -1.25 -3.68 -6.17
C GLY A 13 -2.65 -4.29 -6.00
N GLY A 14 -3.36 -4.53 -7.12
CA GLY A 14 -4.74 -5.03 -7.13
C GLY A 14 -4.89 -6.51 -6.82
N GLY A 15 -3.80 -7.25 -6.69
CA GLY A 15 -3.81 -8.70 -6.44
C GLY A 15 -4.11 -9.10 -5.00
N SER A 16 -4.03 -8.19 -4.03
CA SER A 16 -4.23 -8.53 -2.61
C SER A 16 -4.62 -7.33 -1.73
N GLY A 17 -4.97 -7.60 -0.49
CA GLY A 17 -5.16 -6.60 0.57
C GLY A 17 -6.11 -5.47 0.19
N MET A 18 -5.74 -4.24 0.53
CA MET A 18 -6.55 -3.06 0.22
C MET A 18 -6.78 -2.86 -1.28
N GLY A 19 -5.77 -3.16 -2.13
CA GLY A 19 -5.89 -3.03 -3.57
C GLY A 19 -6.97 -3.95 -4.15
N ARG A 20 -7.02 -5.22 -3.70
CA ARG A 20 -8.11 -6.15 -4.05
C ARG A 20 -9.48 -5.60 -3.67
N GLU A 21 -9.61 -5.12 -2.44
CA GLU A 21 -10.90 -4.60 -1.96
C GLU A 21 -11.31 -3.30 -2.67
N LEU A 22 -10.35 -2.43 -3.03
CA LEU A 22 -10.61 -1.28 -3.89
C LEU A 22 -11.16 -1.71 -5.25
N VAL A 23 -10.53 -2.71 -5.91
CA VAL A 23 -11.01 -3.26 -7.18
C VAL A 23 -12.44 -3.79 -7.03
N ARG A 24 -12.70 -4.62 -6.01
CA ARG A 24 -14.02 -5.22 -5.79
C ARG A 24 -15.12 -4.18 -5.55
N LEU A 25 -14.86 -3.18 -4.72
CA LEU A 25 -15.83 -2.13 -4.42
C LEU A 25 -16.07 -1.20 -5.61
N LEU A 26 -15.02 -0.83 -6.36
CA LEU A 26 -15.15 -0.04 -7.59
C LEU A 26 -16.02 -0.78 -8.62
N VAL A 27 -15.78 -2.07 -8.81
CA VAL A 27 -16.55 -2.94 -9.69
C VAL A 27 -18.02 -3.01 -9.23
N ALA A 28 -18.26 -3.18 -7.93
CA ALA A 28 -19.63 -3.21 -7.38
C ALA A 28 -20.38 -1.88 -7.59
N GLU A 29 -19.67 -0.76 -7.70
CA GLU A 29 -20.25 0.55 -8.03
C GLU A 29 -20.33 0.83 -9.55
N GLY A 30 -20.06 -0.17 -10.40
CA GLY A 30 -20.19 -0.03 -11.86
C GLY A 30 -18.98 0.67 -12.52
N CYS A 31 -17.81 0.68 -11.87
CA CYS A 31 -16.59 1.23 -12.42
C CYS A 31 -15.80 0.17 -13.20
N HIS A 32 -15.33 0.50 -14.39
CA HIS A 32 -14.35 -0.32 -15.12
C HIS A 32 -13.00 -0.25 -14.39
N VAL A 33 -12.29 -1.37 -14.26
CA VAL A 33 -11.03 -1.39 -13.52
C VAL A 33 -9.92 -2.08 -14.31
N ALA A 34 -8.80 -1.38 -14.48
CA ALA A 34 -7.52 -1.97 -14.88
C ALA A 34 -6.63 -2.09 -13.62
N MET A 35 -6.27 -3.30 -13.24
CA MET A 35 -5.37 -3.52 -12.10
C MET A 35 -4.02 -4.05 -12.53
N CYS A 36 -2.96 -3.69 -11.81
CA CYS A 36 -1.68 -4.37 -11.94
C CYS A 36 -1.17 -4.89 -10.60
N ASP A 37 -0.36 -5.92 -10.69
CA ASP A 37 0.36 -6.53 -9.57
C ASP A 37 1.55 -7.34 -10.12
N VAL A 38 2.50 -7.71 -9.27
CA VAL A 38 3.54 -8.69 -9.59
C VAL A 38 3.03 -10.13 -9.46
N SER A 39 1.88 -10.36 -8.83
CA SER A 39 1.25 -11.65 -8.63
C SER A 39 0.07 -11.87 -9.59
N MET A 40 0.30 -12.61 -10.67
CA MET A 40 -0.77 -13.05 -11.57
C MET A 40 -1.83 -13.88 -10.84
N HIS A 41 -1.40 -14.78 -9.94
CA HIS A 41 -2.31 -15.57 -9.12
C HIS A 41 -3.21 -14.67 -8.24
N GLY A 42 -2.62 -13.66 -7.59
CA GLY A 42 -3.37 -12.70 -6.77
C GLY A 42 -4.42 -11.93 -7.57
N MET A 43 -4.07 -11.48 -8.78
CA MET A 43 -5.00 -10.78 -9.67
C MET A 43 -6.11 -11.68 -10.20
N ALA A 44 -5.78 -12.93 -10.57
CA ALA A 44 -6.78 -13.91 -10.99
C ALA A 44 -7.81 -14.18 -9.89
N GLU A 45 -7.37 -14.28 -8.63
CA GLU A 45 -8.27 -14.41 -7.49
C GLU A 45 -9.13 -13.16 -7.28
N THR A 46 -8.57 -11.96 -7.44
CA THR A 46 -9.34 -10.71 -7.40
C THR A 46 -10.42 -10.68 -8.47
N GLN A 47 -10.08 -11.04 -9.69
CA GLN A 47 -11.01 -11.10 -10.82
C GLN A 47 -12.13 -12.12 -10.56
N ARG A 48 -11.78 -13.33 -10.12
CA ARG A 48 -12.74 -14.37 -9.74
C ARG A 48 -13.73 -13.88 -8.65
N GLN A 49 -13.23 -13.14 -7.66
CA GLN A 49 -14.10 -12.57 -6.60
C GLN A 49 -15.03 -11.48 -7.14
N CYS A 50 -14.58 -10.66 -8.09
CA CYS A 50 -15.46 -9.71 -8.78
C CYS A 50 -16.56 -10.42 -9.58
N GLU A 51 -16.20 -11.48 -10.31
CA GLU A 51 -17.15 -12.28 -11.11
C GLU A 51 -18.19 -12.98 -10.23
N ALA A 52 -17.78 -13.52 -9.08
CA ALA A 52 -18.66 -14.22 -8.15
C ALA A 52 -19.76 -13.33 -7.54
N THR A 53 -19.54 -12.00 -7.49
CA THR A 53 -20.54 -11.04 -7.02
C THR A 53 -21.52 -10.58 -8.12
N GLY A 54 -21.35 -11.09 -9.36
CA GLY A 54 -22.13 -10.72 -10.52
C GLY A 54 -21.65 -9.42 -11.16
N LEU A 55 -20.77 -9.55 -12.16
CA LEU A 55 -20.34 -8.39 -12.95
C LEU A 55 -21.52 -7.82 -13.74
N PRO A 56 -21.81 -6.50 -13.66
CA PRO A 56 -22.75 -5.87 -14.55
C PRO A 56 -22.37 -6.09 -16.03
N GLN A 57 -23.36 -6.31 -16.89
CA GLN A 57 -23.12 -6.54 -18.31
C GLN A 57 -22.31 -5.39 -18.92
N GLY A 58 -21.21 -5.72 -19.61
CA GLY A 58 -20.33 -4.76 -20.27
C GLY A 58 -19.24 -4.15 -19.37
N LEU A 59 -19.25 -4.44 -18.06
CA LEU A 59 -18.18 -3.99 -17.17
C LEU A 59 -16.89 -4.74 -17.47
N ARG A 60 -15.75 -4.03 -17.48
CA ARG A 60 -14.43 -4.59 -17.77
C ARG A 60 -13.56 -4.55 -16.54
N VAL A 61 -12.95 -5.70 -16.20
CA VAL A 61 -11.90 -5.83 -15.19
C VAL A 61 -10.71 -6.50 -15.88
N THR A 62 -9.58 -5.80 -15.95
CA THR A 62 -8.38 -6.30 -16.64
C THR A 62 -7.20 -6.40 -15.66
N SER A 63 -6.35 -7.41 -15.89
CA SER A 63 -5.20 -7.74 -15.05
C SER A 63 -3.91 -7.62 -15.85
N HIS A 64 -2.92 -6.92 -15.30
CA HIS A 64 -1.67 -6.61 -15.97
C HIS A 64 -0.49 -6.94 -15.06
N LEU A 65 0.41 -7.80 -15.51
CA LEU A 65 1.65 -8.09 -14.78
C LEU A 65 2.59 -6.90 -14.90
N ALA A 66 2.89 -6.23 -13.77
CA ALA A 66 3.81 -5.10 -13.76
C ALA A 66 4.46 -4.91 -12.38
N ASP A 67 5.76 -4.68 -12.36
CA ASP A 67 6.49 -4.13 -11.23
C ASP A 67 6.42 -2.60 -11.31
N VAL A 68 5.76 -1.97 -10.35
CA VAL A 68 5.59 -0.50 -10.32
C VAL A 68 6.90 0.26 -10.16
N SER A 69 7.97 -0.40 -9.71
CA SER A 69 9.31 0.21 -9.63
C SER A 69 10.06 0.20 -10.97
N ASN A 70 9.52 -0.48 -11.99
CA ASN A 70 10.08 -0.55 -13.33
C ASN A 70 9.29 0.34 -14.30
N GLU A 71 9.91 1.39 -14.82
CA GLU A 71 9.25 2.34 -15.73
C GLU A 71 8.70 1.68 -16.99
N ALA A 72 9.44 0.73 -17.59
CA ALA A 72 8.98 0.03 -18.79
C ALA A 72 7.73 -0.81 -18.54
N ASP A 73 7.63 -1.44 -17.37
CA ASP A 73 6.45 -2.20 -16.95
C ASP A 73 5.25 -1.27 -16.75
N VAL A 74 5.46 -0.13 -16.09
CA VAL A 74 4.40 0.86 -15.87
C VAL A 74 3.90 1.45 -17.18
N MET A 75 4.79 1.76 -18.11
CA MET A 75 4.41 2.26 -19.45
C MET A 75 3.64 1.21 -20.25
N ARG A 76 4.11 -0.05 -20.24
CA ARG A 76 3.38 -1.17 -20.86
C ARG A 76 1.99 -1.34 -20.24
N PHE A 77 1.90 -1.34 -18.93
CA PHE A 77 0.61 -1.41 -18.22
C PHE A 77 -0.35 -0.31 -18.64
N ARG A 78 0.10 0.93 -18.74
CA ARG A 78 -0.71 2.04 -19.23
C ARG A 78 -1.25 1.76 -20.63
N ASP A 79 -0.40 1.35 -21.56
CA ASP A 79 -0.77 1.14 -22.95
C ASP A 79 -1.75 -0.05 -23.11
N GLU A 80 -1.50 -1.15 -22.39
CA GLU A 80 -2.38 -2.31 -22.37
C GLU A 80 -3.75 -1.96 -21.76
N ALA A 81 -3.77 -1.21 -20.65
CA ALA A 81 -5.01 -0.75 -20.00
C ALA A 81 -5.84 0.13 -20.94
N ALA A 82 -5.21 1.12 -21.60
CA ALA A 82 -5.87 1.98 -22.57
C ALA A 82 -6.46 1.16 -23.74
N ASN A 83 -5.69 0.23 -24.29
CA ASN A 83 -6.12 -0.62 -25.40
C ASN A 83 -7.26 -1.57 -25.00
N GLN A 84 -7.15 -2.28 -23.86
CA GLN A 84 -8.16 -3.26 -23.42
C GLN A 84 -9.46 -2.59 -22.99
N HIS A 85 -9.40 -1.38 -22.47
CA HIS A 85 -10.59 -0.59 -22.15
C HIS A 85 -11.10 0.23 -23.33
N ALA A 86 -10.37 0.24 -24.48
CA ALA A 86 -10.69 1.03 -25.67
C ALA A 86 -10.93 2.51 -25.32
N THR A 87 -10.00 3.11 -24.59
CA THR A 87 -10.14 4.45 -24.00
C THR A 87 -8.90 5.32 -24.21
N ASP A 88 -9.11 6.61 -24.34
CA ASP A 88 -8.07 7.64 -24.34
C ASP A 88 -7.98 8.38 -22.99
N ARG A 89 -8.77 7.97 -22.00
CA ARG A 89 -8.89 8.63 -20.67
C ARG A 89 -9.07 7.64 -19.53
N ILE A 90 -8.67 8.03 -18.32
CA ILE A 90 -9.01 7.38 -17.07
C ILE A 90 -9.49 8.42 -16.06
N HIS A 91 -10.29 8.00 -15.09
CA HIS A 91 -10.91 8.90 -14.13
C HIS A 91 -10.31 8.77 -12.73
N LEU A 92 -9.79 7.59 -12.40
CA LEU A 92 -9.26 7.27 -11.07
C LEU A 92 -7.91 6.56 -11.21
N LEU A 93 -6.91 7.03 -10.46
CA LEU A 93 -5.62 6.35 -10.32
C LEU A 93 -5.35 6.09 -8.84
N PHE A 94 -5.42 4.82 -8.43
CA PHE A 94 -5.05 4.38 -7.09
C PHE A 94 -3.61 3.85 -7.09
N ASN A 95 -2.68 4.66 -6.65
CA ASN A 95 -1.30 4.28 -6.37
C ASN A 95 -1.25 3.60 -5.00
N ASN A 96 -1.57 2.30 -4.98
CA ASN A 96 -1.74 1.53 -3.75
C ASN A 96 -0.62 0.50 -3.52
N ALA A 97 0.07 0.05 -4.56
CA ALA A 97 1.16 -0.92 -4.45
C ALA A 97 2.22 -0.48 -3.43
N GLY A 98 2.69 -1.41 -2.62
CA GLY A 98 3.73 -1.15 -1.63
C GLY A 98 4.12 -2.39 -0.85
N ILE A 99 5.33 -2.38 -0.34
CA ILE A 99 5.92 -3.45 0.48
C ILE A 99 6.62 -2.89 1.71
N GLY A 100 6.83 -3.74 2.72
CA GLY A 100 7.74 -3.47 3.83
C GLY A 100 9.13 -4.06 3.59
N GLY A 101 10.13 -3.56 4.30
CA GLY A 101 11.52 -4.03 4.24
C GLY A 101 12.51 -2.88 4.44
N GLY A 102 13.82 -3.18 4.36
CA GLY A 102 14.88 -2.18 4.45
C GLY A 102 14.81 -1.34 5.73
N GLY A 103 14.46 -1.97 6.86
CA GLY A 103 14.18 -1.24 8.10
C GLY A 103 15.41 -0.54 8.67
N SER A 104 16.53 -1.26 8.74
CA SER A 104 17.79 -0.74 9.29
C SER A 104 18.73 -0.26 8.19
N MET A 105 19.17 0.99 8.29
CA MET A 105 20.22 1.54 7.44
C MET A 105 21.58 0.90 7.74
N VAL A 106 21.77 0.36 8.95
CA VAL A 106 23.04 -0.20 9.41
C VAL A 106 23.18 -1.67 9.06
N VAL A 107 22.08 -2.44 9.12
CA VAL A 107 22.12 -3.92 9.05
C VAL A 107 21.57 -4.47 7.75
N ASN A 108 20.53 -3.84 7.18
CA ASN A 108 19.94 -4.32 5.92
C ASN A 108 20.84 -4.01 4.72
N SER A 109 20.72 -4.82 3.68
CA SER A 109 21.43 -4.57 2.43
C SER A 109 20.89 -3.31 1.73
N ARG A 110 21.72 -2.69 0.92
CA ARG A 110 21.33 -1.57 0.04
C ARG A 110 20.16 -1.96 -0.87
N ASP A 111 20.23 -3.15 -1.45
CA ASP A 111 19.21 -3.64 -2.39
C ASP A 111 17.84 -3.77 -1.74
N GLU A 112 17.75 -4.27 -0.49
CA GLU A 112 16.49 -4.36 0.25
C GLU A 112 15.91 -2.96 0.55
N TRP A 113 16.78 -2.03 0.93
CA TRP A 113 16.41 -0.65 1.21
C TRP A 113 15.88 0.05 -0.05
N GLU A 114 16.63 0.00 -1.14
CA GLU A 114 16.28 0.64 -2.42
C GLU A 114 15.04 -0.01 -3.04
N ARG A 115 14.90 -1.33 -2.96
CA ARG A 115 13.70 -2.03 -3.44
C ARG A 115 12.44 -1.53 -2.73
N THR A 116 12.47 -1.42 -1.41
CA THR A 116 11.35 -0.88 -0.63
C THR A 116 11.02 0.55 -1.03
N PHE A 117 12.05 1.40 -1.14
CA PHE A 117 11.88 2.80 -1.49
C PHE A 117 11.35 2.97 -2.93
N ASN A 118 11.92 2.24 -3.89
CA ASN A 118 11.54 2.31 -5.30
C ASN A 118 10.13 1.80 -5.56
N ILE A 119 9.69 0.75 -4.87
CA ILE A 119 8.30 0.28 -5.00
C ILE A 119 7.34 1.28 -4.34
N CYS A 120 7.61 1.70 -3.09
CA CYS A 120 6.67 2.51 -2.32
C CYS A 120 6.60 3.98 -2.74
N TRP A 121 7.72 4.57 -3.19
CA TRP A 121 7.78 5.95 -3.69
C TRP A 121 7.90 5.99 -5.21
N GLY A 122 8.87 5.28 -5.79
CA GLY A 122 9.09 5.26 -7.24
C GLY A 122 7.85 4.82 -8.00
N GLY A 123 7.16 3.79 -7.51
CA GLY A 123 5.90 3.32 -8.10
C GLY A 123 4.81 4.39 -8.15
N VAL A 124 4.66 5.18 -7.09
CA VAL A 124 3.69 6.30 -7.07
C VAL A 124 4.07 7.36 -8.10
N TYR A 125 5.34 7.72 -8.18
CA TYR A 125 5.85 8.71 -9.13
C TYR A 125 5.70 8.22 -10.57
N LEU A 126 6.18 7.01 -10.89
CA LEU A 126 6.16 6.45 -12.24
C LEU A 126 4.72 6.27 -12.75
N ALA A 127 3.84 5.69 -11.94
CA ALA A 127 2.44 5.50 -12.34
C ALA A 127 1.73 6.86 -12.52
N THR A 128 1.95 7.82 -11.62
CA THR A 128 1.37 9.16 -11.78
C THR A 128 1.84 9.80 -13.10
N ARG A 129 3.13 9.75 -13.41
CA ARG A 129 3.69 10.29 -14.68
C ARG A 129 3.12 9.59 -15.90
N ALA A 130 3.06 8.25 -15.87
CA ALA A 130 2.61 7.47 -17.02
C ALA A 130 1.12 7.69 -17.34
N PHE A 131 0.27 7.76 -16.31
CA PHE A 131 -1.17 7.91 -16.48
C PHE A 131 -1.66 9.35 -16.54
N LEU A 132 -0.82 10.35 -16.23
CA LEU A 132 -1.21 11.76 -16.23
C LEU A 132 -1.87 12.23 -17.55
N PRO A 133 -1.37 11.87 -18.75
CA PRO A 133 -2.04 12.26 -19.99
C PRO A 133 -3.47 11.74 -20.12
N LEU A 134 -3.73 10.51 -19.65
CA LEU A 134 -5.08 9.92 -19.67
C LEU A 134 -6.00 10.55 -18.62
N LEU A 135 -5.46 10.97 -17.47
CA LEU A 135 -6.19 11.73 -16.44
C LEU A 135 -6.54 13.13 -16.95
N GLN A 136 -5.63 13.78 -17.67
CA GLN A 136 -5.85 15.09 -18.26
C GLN A 136 -6.92 15.10 -19.37
N ALA A 137 -7.08 13.96 -20.06
CA ALA A 137 -8.08 13.80 -21.11
C ALA A 137 -9.51 13.53 -20.57
N ALA A 138 -9.64 13.25 -19.27
CA ALA A 138 -10.94 13.02 -18.63
C ALA A 138 -11.66 14.37 -18.32
N ASP A 139 -12.99 14.29 -18.20
CA ASP A 139 -13.83 15.41 -17.75
C ASP A 139 -13.61 15.72 -16.26
N GLU A 140 -13.36 14.71 -15.46
CA GLU A 140 -13.05 14.78 -14.03
C GLU A 140 -12.13 13.60 -13.68
N ALA A 141 -11.08 13.85 -12.88
CA ALA A 141 -10.19 12.79 -12.46
C ALA A 141 -9.73 12.93 -10.99
N HIS A 142 -9.27 11.82 -10.41
CA HIS A 142 -8.77 11.79 -9.05
C HIS A 142 -7.57 10.84 -8.92
N ILE A 143 -6.47 11.36 -8.39
CA ILE A 143 -5.26 10.59 -8.04
C ILE A 143 -5.32 10.29 -6.54
N VAL A 144 -5.15 9.02 -6.17
CA VAL A 144 -5.21 8.54 -4.78
C VAL A 144 -3.89 7.86 -4.44
N ASN A 145 -3.06 8.51 -3.65
CA ASN A 145 -1.73 8.04 -3.30
C ASN A 145 -1.72 7.43 -1.89
N THR A 146 -1.37 6.14 -1.79
CA THR A 146 -1.31 5.43 -0.52
C THR A 146 0.04 5.66 0.18
N SER A 147 0.02 6.57 1.15
CA SER A 147 1.08 6.73 2.13
C SER A 147 0.89 5.73 3.29
N SER A 148 0.98 6.17 4.53
CA SER A 148 0.80 5.41 5.77
C SER A 148 0.74 6.38 6.94
N MET A 149 0.36 5.92 8.14
CA MET A 149 0.70 6.64 9.37
C MET A 149 2.21 6.84 9.49
N ASN A 150 3.02 5.96 8.89
CA ASN A 150 4.48 6.13 8.77
C ASN A 150 4.90 7.23 7.77
N GLY A 151 3.98 7.94 7.15
CA GLY A 151 4.23 9.17 6.39
C GLY A 151 4.09 10.45 7.21
N PHE A 152 3.74 10.37 8.50
CA PHE A 152 3.77 11.48 9.45
C PHE A 152 4.41 11.10 10.81
N TRP A 153 4.63 9.82 11.05
CA TRP A 153 5.36 9.30 12.21
C TRP A 153 6.27 8.14 11.77
N ALA A 154 7.59 8.35 11.77
CA ALA A 154 8.56 7.44 11.17
C ALA A 154 8.99 6.29 12.10
N SER A 155 8.04 5.70 12.84
CA SER A 155 8.31 4.63 13.79
C SER A 155 7.23 3.54 13.75
N ILE A 156 7.59 2.35 14.19
CA ILE A 156 6.66 1.23 14.48
C ILE A 156 6.88 0.69 15.90
N GLY A 157 7.50 1.52 16.75
CA GLY A 157 7.83 1.22 18.12
C GLY A 157 9.32 0.98 18.37
N PRO A 158 9.72 0.96 19.64
CA PRO A 158 11.12 0.81 20.05
C PRO A 158 11.70 -0.53 19.58
N GLY A 159 12.98 -0.52 19.21
CA GLY A 159 13.69 -1.70 18.75
C GLY A 159 13.33 -2.19 17.33
N ALA A 160 12.52 -1.45 16.58
CA ALA A 160 12.13 -1.83 15.22
C ALA A 160 12.45 -0.71 14.21
N PRO A 161 13.66 -0.68 13.63
CA PRO A 161 14.03 0.32 12.62
C PRO A 161 13.13 0.19 11.38
N HIS A 162 12.77 1.34 10.78
CA HIS A 162 11.81 1.39 9.66
C HIS A 162 12.16 2.45 8.62
N THR A 163 13.46 2.62 8.31
CA THR A 163 13.99 3.76 7.57
C THR A 163 13.50 3.84 6.12
N ALA A 164 13.61 2.77 5.33
CA ALA A 164 13.25 2.79 3.91
C ALA A 164 11.75 3.05 3.70
N TYR A 165 10.92 2.31 4.42
CA TYR A 165 9.46 2.44 4.30
C TYR A 165 8.97 3.81 4.75
N SER A 166 9.42 4.27 5.92
CA SER A 166 9.03 5.60 6.42
C SER A 166 9.49 6.71 5.50
N ALA A 167 10.75 6.68 5.03
CA ALA A 167 11.25 7.65 4.06
C ALA A 167 10.38 7.69 2.79
N ALA A 168 10.02 6.53 2.24
CA ALA A 168 9.14 6.44 1.07
C ALA A 168 7.75 7.01 1.36
N LYS A 169 7.15 6.70 2.51
CA LYS A 169 5.79 7.15 2.85
C LYS A 169 5.72 8.65 3.19
N PHE A 170 6.78 9.23 3.76
CA PHE A 170 6.93 10.68 3.86
C PHE A 170 7.07 11.33 2.47
N ALA A 171 7.87 10.73 1.58
CA ALA A 171 8.00 11.22 0.20
C ALA A 171 6.66 11.22 -0.54
N VAL A 172 5.86 10.13 -0.43
CA VAL A 172 4.51 10.06 -1.01
C VAL A 172 3.61 11.17 -0.46
N LYS A 173 3.63 11.41 0.86
CA LYS A 173 2.84 12.49 1.47
C LYS A 173 3.27 13.85 0.93
N GLY A 174 4.57 14.18 0.99
CA GLY A 174 5.10 15.47 0.54
C GLY A 174 4.83 15.72 -0.94
N PHE A 175 5.02 14.71 -1.80
CA PHE A 175 4.67 14.77 -3.21
C PHE A 175 3.18 15.05 -3.43
N THR A 176 2.29 14.33 -2.73
CA THR A 176 0.85 14.49 -2.90
C THR A 176 0.38 15.88 -2.49
N GLU A 177 0.92 16.43 -1.40
CA GLU A 177 0.62 17.79 -0.95
C GLU A 177 1.11 18.84 -1.94
N ALA A 178 2.32 18.69 -2.49
CA ALA A 178 2.85 19.58 -3.52
C ALA A 178 2.07 19.46 -4.84
N LEU A 179 1.73 18.24 -5.26
CA LEU A 179 0.95 17.96 -6.48
C LEU A 179 -0.44 18.64 -6.43
N MET A 180 -1.02 18.79 -5.26
CA MET A 180 -2.30 19.48 -5.09
C MET A 180 -2.25 20.93 -5.59
N THR A 181 -1.15 21.64 -5.32
CA THR A 181 -0.96 23.01 -5.81
C THR A 181 -0.73 23.03 -7.31
N ASP A 182 0.09 22.12 -7.82
CA ASP A 182 0.37 22.01 -9.26
C ASP A 182 -0.91 21.71 -10.06
N LEU A 183 -1.70 20.72 -9.63
CA LEU A 183 -2.95 20.39 -10.30
C LEU A 183 -3.98 21.54 -10.26
N ARG A 184 -4.08 22.26 -9.15
CA ARG A 184 -4.98 23.42 -9.06
C ARG A 184 -4.65 24.49 -10.10
N LEU A 185 -3.38 24.66 -10.44
CA LEU A 185 -2.91 25.63 -11.42
C LEU A 185 -3.01 25.12 -12.87
N ASN A 186 -2.62 23.87 -13.10
CA ASN A 186 -2.37 23.36 -14.45
C ASN A 186 -3.40 22.34 -14.96
N ALA A 187 -4.17 21.70 -14.05
CA ALA A 187 -5.20 20.70 -14.37
C ALA A 187 -6.28 20.66 -13.28
N PRO A 188 -7.09 21.74 -13.09
CA PRO A 188 -7.98 21.89 -11.92
C PRO A 188 -9.12 20.87 -11.85
N HIS A 189 -9.39 20.13 -12.92
CA HIS A 189 -10.35 19.03 -12.96
C HIS A 189 -9.79 17.72 -12.36
N ILE A 190 -8.47 17.65 -12.10
CA ILE A 190 -7.83 16.51 -11.43
C ILE A 190 -7.68 16.81 -9.94
N LYS A 191 -8.31 16.02 -9.11
CA LYS A 191 -8.15 16.06 -7.65
C LYS A 191 -7.06 15.09 -7.20
N VAL A 192 -6.55 15.28 -6.00
CA VAL A 192 -5.58 14.37 -5.41
C VAL A 192 -5.85 14.14 -3.93
N SER A 193 -5.71 12.89 -3.47
CA SER A 193 -5.82 12.50 -2.07
C SER A 193 -4.57 11.74 -1.63
N VAL A 194 -4.12 11.99 -0.40
CA VAL A 194 -3.19 11.12 0.31
C VAL A 194 -3.96 10.24 1.30
N VAL A 195 -3.80 8.94 1.16
CA VAL A 195 -4.35 7.93 2.08
C VAL A 195 -3.29 7.55 3.10
N MET A 196 -3.64 7.56 4.37
CA MET A 196 -2.71 7.33 5.47
C MET A 196 -3.26 6.23 6.40
N PRO A 197 -3.09 4.93 6.02
CA PRO A 197 -3.55 3.82 6.81
C PRO A 197 -2.73 3.64 8.10
N GLY A 198 -3.41 3.22 9.16
CA GLY A 198 -2.82 2.59 10.32
C GLY A 198 -2.52 1.11 10.08
N HIS A 199 -2.78 0.27 11.08
CA HIS A 199 -2.64 -1.18 10.95
C HIS A 199 -3.88 -1.78 10.29
N ILE A 200 -3.72 -2.22 9.04
CA ILE A 200 -4.79 -2.84 8.25
C ILE A 200 -4.53 -4.35 8.13
N GLY A 201 -5.55 -5.15 8.38
CA GLY A 201 -5.52 -6.62 8.30
C GLY A 201 -5.38 -7.10 6.86
N THR A 202 -4.13 -7.34 6.44
CA THR A 202 -3.78 -7.78 5.09
C THR A 202 -2.61 -8.76 5.10
N GLY A 203 -2.38 -9.45 4.00
CA GLY A 203 -1.18 -10.27 3.79
C GLY A 203 0.10 -9.45 3.56
N PHE A 204 0.15 -8.19 3.95
CA PHE A 204 1.27 -7.28 3.68
C PHE A 204 2.63 -7.85 4.09
N ARG A 205 2.74 -8.47 5.27
CA ARG A 205 4.00 -9.05 5.76
C ARG A 205 4.48 -10.21 4.90
N THR A 206 3.59 -11.15 4.57
CA THR A 206 3.91 -12.31 3.72
C THR A 206 4.26 -11.87 2.29
N ASN A 207 3.46 -11.00 1.70
CA ASN A 207 3.69 -10.50 0.35
C ASN A 207 4.99 -9.67 0.26
N SER A 208 5.28 -8.86 1.28
CA SER A 208 6.55 -8.12 1.34
C SER A 208 7.75 -9.06 1.36
N LEU A 209 7.69 -10.15 2.12
CA LEU A 209 8.77 -11.14 2.16
C LEU A 209 8.96 -11.82 0.81
N LYS A 210 7.88 -12.24 0.13
CA LYS A 210 7.92 -12.82 -1.22
C LYS A 210 8.61 -11.89 -2.21
N VAL A 211 8.22 -10.62 -2.26
CA VAL A 211 8.80 -9.63 -3.16
C VAL A 211 10.27 -9.33 -2.81
N GLN A 212 10.60 -9.20 -1.52
CA GLN A 212 11.99 -8.94 -1.09
C GLN A 212 12.94 -10.07 -1.44
N THR A 213 12.48 -11.29 -1.46
CA THR A 213 13.30 -12.48 -1.73
C THR A 213 13.15 -13.03 -3.14
N SER A 214 12.23 -12.46 -3.94
CA SER A 214 11.86 -12.98 -5.27
C SER A 214 11.44 -14.46 -5.23
N ASN A 215 10.77 -14.86 -4.13
CA ASN A 215 10.25 -16.20 -3.94
C ASN A 215 8.73 -16.17 -3.74
N ASP A 216 7.98 -16.61 -4.73
CA ASP A 216 6.51 -16.64 -4.72
C ASP A 216 5.94 -17.84 -3.96
N SER A 217 6.79 -18.77 -3.50
CA SER A 217 6.36 -19.93 -2.72
C SER A 217 5.78 -19.51 -1.36
N ASP A 218 4.81 -20.26 -0.89
CA ASP A 218 4.34 -20.16 0.50
C ASP A 218 5.32 -20.78 1.50
N GLU A 219 6.28 -21.59 1.00
CA GLU A 219 7.34 -22.18 1.81
C GLU A 219 8.56 -21.25 1.84
N LEU A 220 9.05 -20.99 3.04
CA LEU A 220 10.25 -20.17 3.25
C LEU A 220 11.50 -20.96 2.86
N ASP A 221 12.31 -20.38 1.99
CA ASP A 221 13.61 -20.94 1.62
C ASP A 221 14.71 -20.63 2.67
N ALA A 222 15.87 -21.28 2.51
CA ALA A 222 16.99 -21.13 3.43
C ALA A 222 17.50 -19.67 3.51
N ARG A 223 17.39 -18.91 2.42
CA ARG A 223 17.79 -17.48 2.37
C ARG A 223 16.85 -16.62 3.20
N GLN A 224 15.54 -16.86 3.09
CA GLN A 224 14.52 -16.15 3.86
C GLN A 224 14.66 -16.42 5.36
N ILE A 225 14.96 -17.68 5.72
CA ILE A 225 15.20 -18.07 7.10
C ILE A 225 16.47 -17.40 7.65
N ALA A 226 17.56 -17.40 6.88
CA ALA A 226 18.81 -16.75 7.28
C ALA A 226 18.63 -15.23 7.46
N GLN A 227 17.87 -14.56 6.57
CA GLN A 227 17.54 -13.13 6.71
C GLN A 227 16.69 -12.86 7.96
N ALA A 228 15.69 -13.71 8.22
CA ALA A 228 14.87 -13.59 9.42
C ALA A 228 15.69 -13.77 10.70
N ARG A 229 16.61 -14.73 10.71
CA ARG A 229 17.53 -14.97 11.82
C ARG A 229 18.42 -13.77 12.08
N ALA A 230 19.06 -13.21 11.04
CA ALA A 230 19.89 -12.01 11.14
C ALA A 230 19.09 -10.81 11.65
N ARG A 231 17.84 -10.64 11.20
CA ARG A 231 16.96 -9.57 11.66
C ARG A 231 16.56 -9.72 13.13
N LEU A 232 16.29 -10.94 13.60
CA LEU A 232 16.01 -11.19 15.02
C LEU A 232 17.21 -10.85 15.90
N THR A 233 18.42 -11.25 15.48
CA THR A 233 19.66 -10.94 16.17
C THR A 233 19.90 -9.43 16.23
N SER A 234 19.67 -8.69 15.15
CA SER A 234 19.80 -7.22 15.11
C SER A 234 18.80 -6.50 16.01
N MET A 235 17.69 -7.16 16.35
CA MET A 235 16.68 -6.66 17.30
C MET A 235 16.99 -7.08 18.76
N GLY A 236 18.19 -7.56 19.04
CA GLY A 236 18.63 -7.99 20.37
C GLY A 236 18.03 -9.32 20.84
N LYS A 237 17.42 -10.11 19.93
CA LYS A 237 16.93 -11.46 20.26
C LYS A 237 18.00 -12.48 19.89
N ASP A 238 18.35 -13.36 20.84
CA ASP A 238 19.23 -14.48 20.52
C ASP A 238 18.50 -15.49 19.62
N ALA A 239 18.73 -15.35 18.32
CA ALA A 239 18.17 -16.25 17.32
C ALA A 239 19.14 -17.38 16.92
N SER A 240 20.33 -17.46 17.51
CA SER A 240 21.34 -18.49 17.20
C SER A 240 20.90 -19.86 17.67
N ALA A 241 20.13 -19.94 18.76
CA ALA A 241 19.61 -21.19 19.33
C ALA A 241 18.31 -21.69 18.68
N LEU A 242 17.65 -20.87 17.83
CA LEU A 242 16.39 -21.24 17.20
C LEU A 242 16.64 -22.15 15.99
N SER A 243 15.89 -23.23 15.88
CA SER A 243 15.83 -24.05 14.67
C SER A 243 15.15 -23.29 13.52
N ASP A 244 15.34 -23.75 12.29
CA ASP A 244 14.68 -23.19 11.13
C ASP A 244 13.15 -23.31 11.21
N GLU A 245 12.64 -24.40 11.76
CA GLU A 245 11.21 -24.61 11.97
C GLU A 245 10.63 -23.64 13.00
N GLU A 246 11.36 -23.33 14.07
CA GLU A 246 10.92 -22.33 15.05
C GLU A 246 10.90 -20.92 14.44
N ILE A 247 11.86 -20.59 13.57
CA ILE A 247 11.84 -19.31 12.82
C ILE A 247 10.65 -19.25 11.87
N LYS A 248 10.38 -20.32 11.11
CA LYS A 248 9.20 -20.41 10.22
C LYS A 248 7.91 -20.21 11.01
N ALA A 249 7.75 -20.95 12.11
CA ALA A 249 6.57 -20.84 12.97
C ALA A 249 6.39 -19.42 13.53
N MET A 250 7.47 -18.78 13.96
CA MET A 250 7.43 -17.40 14.46
C MET A 250 7.04 -16.39 13.37
N LEU A 251 7.56 -16.53 12.15
CA LEU A 251 7.20 -15.67 11.02
C LEU A 251 5.73 -15.86 10.62
N ALA A 252 5.27 -17.10 10.55
CA ALA A 252 3.87 -17.43 10.25
C ALA A 252 2.92 -16.85 11.31
N GLU A 253 3.24 -16.99 12.59
CA GLU A 253 2.44 -16.44 13.68
C GLU A 253 2.42 -14.90 13.65
N ARG A 254 3.54 -14.26 13.36
CA ARG A 254 3.59 -12.79 13.18
C ARG A 254 2.75 -12.31 12.01
N ALA A 255 2.78 -13.04 10.89
CA ALA A 255 1.96 -12.73 9.72
C ALA A 255 0.47 -12.92 10.03
N ARG A 256 0.12 -14.02 10.72
CA ARG A 256 -1.24 -14.32 11.16
C ARG A 256 -1.78 -13.23 12.09
N ARG A 257 -1.01 -12.83 13.10
CA ARG A 257 -1.39 -11.75 14.02
C ARG A 257 -1.55 -10.41 13.29
N PHE A 258 -0.62 -10.09 12.40
CA PHE A 258 -0.74 -8.85 11.59
C PHE A 258 -2.05 -8.81 10.81
N LEU A 259 -2.50 -9.95 10.30
CA LEU A 259 -3.76 -10.06 9.57
C LEU A 259 -4.98 -9.98 10.50
N LEU A 260 -4.97 -10.73 11.62
CA LEU A 260 -6.16 -10.98 12.44
C LEU A 260 -6.35 -9.96 13.57
N ASP A 261 -5.26 -9.41 14.13
CA ASP A 261 -5.32 -8.48 15.26
C ASP A 261 -5.40 -7.01 14.80
N ALA A 262 -5.52 -6.78 13.49
CA ALA A 262 -5.65 -5.43 12.96
C ALA A 262 -7.00 -4.80 13.34
N PRO A 263 -7.02 -3.52 13.78
CA PRO A 263 -8.25 -2.84 14.17
C PRO A 263 -9.16 -2.51 12.97
N THR A 264 -8.63 -2.62 11.74
CA THR A 264 -9.35 -2.31 10.50
C THR A 264 -9.07 -3.38 9.45
N SER A 265 -10.09 -3.96 8.88
CA SER A 265 -9.97 -4.91 7.77
C SER A 265 -9.63 -4.21 6.45
N ALA A 266 -9.16 -4.98 5.46
CA ALA A 266 -8.91 -4.45 4.12
C ALA A 266 -10.19 -3.89 3.45
N ALA A 267 -11.34 -4.53 3.67
CA ALA A 267 -12.62 -4.10 3.11
C ALA A 267 -13.09 -2.77 3.73
N GLU A 268 -13.02 -2.64 5.06
CA GLU A 268 -13.33 -1.38 5.74
C GLU A 268 -12.38 -0.26 5.29
N ALA A 269 -11.09 -0.56 5.16
CA ALA A 269 -10.11 0.40 4.67
C ALA A 269 -10.45 0.90 3.25
N ALA A 270 -10.80 0.01 2.33
CA ALA A 270 -11.20 0.37 0.97
C ALA A 270 -12.48 1.21 0.97
N THR A 271 -13.46 0.87 1.80
CA THR A 271 -14.68 1.68 1.96
C THR A 271 -14.37 3.11 2.42
N ILE A 272 -13.55 3.26 3.48
CA ILE A 272 -13.14 4.59 3.99
C ILE A 272 -12.42 5.40 2.91
N ILE A 273 -11.56 4.74 2.11
CA ILE A 273 -10.83 5.38 1.01
C ILE A 273 -11.81 5.89 -0.04
N LEU A 274 -12.73 5.05 -0.54
CA LEU A 274 -13.67 5.44 -1.58
C LEU A 274 -14.65 6.53 -1.11
N GLU A 275 -15.15 6.45 0.12
CA GLU A 275 -15.96 7.51 0.71
C GLU A 275 -15.17 8.82 0.89
N GLY A 276 -13.88 8.72 1.19
CA GLY A 276 -12.98 9.88 1.22
C GLY A 276 -12.84 10.54 -0.14
N VAL A 277 -12.70 9.75 -1.21
CA VAL A 277 -12.62 10.22 -2.60
C VAL A 277 -13.93 10.89 -3.03
N LYS A 278 -15.08 10.26 -2.74
CA LYS A 278 -16.41 10.83 -3.02
C LYS A 278 -16.65 12.16 -2.29
N ALA A 279 -16.13 12.28 -1.07
CA ALA A 279 -16.21 13.49 -0.24
C ALA A 279 -15.14 14.54 -0.59
N ASP A 280 -14.32 14.31 -1.63
CA ASP A 280 -13.25 15.19 -2.09
C ASP A 280 -12.22 15.52 -0.98
N ARG A 281 -11.96 14.56 -0.07
CA ARG A 281 -11.00 14.73 1.02
C ARG A 281 -9.59 14.57 0.49
N TRP A 282 -8.77 15.61 0.62
CA TRP A 282 -7.37 15.53 0.20
C TRP A 282 -6.51 14.65 1.14
N ARG A 283 -6.93 14.45 2.38
CA ARG A 283 -6.26 13.65 3.40
C ARG A 283 -7.23 12.64 4.01
N ILE A 284 -6.95 11.37 3.84
CA ILE A 284 -7.80 10.26 4.26
C ILE A 284 -7.02 9.41 5.26
N LEU A 285 -7.30 9.58 6.54
CA LEU A 285 -6.81 8.69 7.60
C LEU A 285 -7.67 7.44 7.64
N VAL A 286 -7.05 6.26 7.70
CA VAL A 286 -7.75 4.97 7.69
C VAL A 286 -7.40 4.18 8.94
N GLY A 287 -8.40 3.93 9.78
CA GLY A 287 -8.29 3.23 11.04
C GLY A 287 -8.23 4.17 12.25
N SER A 288 -8.78 3.72 13.36
CA SER A 288 -8.81 4.48 14.62
C SER A 288 -7.42 4.77 15.18
N ASP A 289 -6.49 3.86 14.97
CA ASP A 289 -5.07 3.97 15.32
C ASP A 289 -4.36 5.08 14.52
N ALA A 290 -4.64 5.22 13.21
CA ALA A 290 -4.11 6.32 12.41
C ALA A 290 -4.61 7.68 12.89
N HIS A 291 -5.89 7.79 13.23
CA HIS A 291 -6.48 8.99 13.81
C HIS A 291 -5.90 9.33 15.18
N LEU A 292 -5.71 8.32 16.03
CA LEU A 292 -5.11 8.51 17.35
C LEU A 292 -3.66 8.98 17.24
N MET A 293 -2.85 8.31 16.42
CA MET A 293 -1.45 8.66 16.23
C MET A 293 -1.30 10.07 15.65
N ASP A 294 -2.15 10.44 14.69
CA ASP A 294 -2.11 11.79 14.09
C ASP A 294 -2.35 12.89 15.14
N ARG A 295 -3.33 12.69 16.03
CA ARG A 295 -3.56 13.62 17.15
C ARG A 295 -2.36 13.67 18.09
N MET A 296 -1.88 12.52 18.54
CA MET A 296 -0.77 12.44 19.51
C MET A 296 0.51 13.11 18.97
N VAL A 297 0.86 12.88 17.69
CA VAL A 297 2.04 13.50 17.08
C VAL A 297 1.88 15.02 16.92
N ARG A 298 0.67 15.52 16.66
CA ARG A 298 0.41 16.95 16.54
C ARG A 298 0.42 17.65 17.90
N ASP A 299 -0.04 16.96 18.92
CA ASP A 299 -0.13 17.51 20.29
C ASP A 299 1.25 17.53 20.98
N ASP A 300 2.14 16.57 20.65
CA ASP A 300 3.46 16.42 21.28
C ASP A 300 4.53 15.94 20.26
N PRO A 301 4.89 16.79 19.29
CA PRO A 301 5.80 16.39 18.19
C PRO A 301 7.24 16.18 18.66
N ASP A 302 7.68 16.92 19.68
CA ASP A 302 9.06 16.88 20.16
C ASP A 302 9.41 15.56 20.86
N HIS A 303 8.41 14.90 21.51
CA HIS A 303 8.60 13.64 22.21
C HIS A 303 8.05 12.43 21.44
N ALA A 304 7.61 12.62 20.18
CA ALA A 304 6.93 11.59 19.38
C ALA A 304 7.75 10.31 19.10
N TYR A 305 9.05 10.34 19.36
CA TYR A 305 9.97 9.19 19.16
C TYR A 305 10.51 8.59 20.44
N GLU A 306 10.02 9.05 21.60
CA GLU A 306 10.38 8.48 22.90
C GLU A 306 9.61 7.17 23.17
N GLU A 307 10.22 6.27 23.95
CA GLU A 307 9.59 4.99 24.32
C GLU A 307 8.25 5.18 25.05
N GLN A 308 8.17 6.21 25.90
CA GLN A 308 6.95 6.53 26.65
C GLN A 308 5.82 7.00 25.73
N PHE A 309 6.13 7.73 24.67
CA PHE A 309 5.13 8.13 23.68
C PHE A 309 4.52 6.88 22.99
N PHE A 310 5.38 5.96 22.55
CA PHE A 310 4.92 4.71 21.97
C PHE A 310 4.10 3.87 22.96
N ALA A 311 4.52 3.78 24.22
CA ALA A 311 3.79 3.04 25.25
C ALA A 311 2.37 3.60 25.47
N ARG A 312 2.20 4.93 25.50
CA ARG A 312 0.90 5.60 25.58
C ARG A 312 0.03 5.29 24.37
N PHE A 313 0.61 5.36 23.17
CA PHE A 313 -0.11 5.02 21.92
C PHE A 313 -0.54 3.55 21.94
N ALA A 314 0.37 2.63 22.21
CA ALA A 314 0.09 1.19 22.21
C ALA A 314 -1.02 0.81 23.18
N ALA A 315 -1.00 1.39 24.38
CA ALA A 315 -2.05 1.19 25.38
C ALA A 315 -3.42 1.73 24.91
N ALA A 316 -3.45 2.93 24.33
CA ALA A 316 -4.68 3.58 23.90
C ALA A 316 -5.26 2.97 22.59
N ALA A 317 -4.40 2.49 21.70
CA ALA A 317 -4.80 1.84 20.43
C ALA A 317 -5.05 0.33 20.60
N GLY A 318 -4.76 -0.27 21.73
CA GLY A 318 -4.76 -1.74 21.89
C GLY A 318 -3.68 -2.43 21.06
N TRP A 319 -2.62 -1.71 20.74
CA TRP A 319 -1.53 -2.20 19.90
C TRP A 319 -0.52 -2.99 20.74
N HIS A 320 -0.30 -4.24 20.38
CA HIS A 320 0.65 -5.12 21.08
C HIS A 320 1.72 -5.63 20.11
N PRO A 321 2.65 -4.77 19.63
CA PRO A 321 3.71 -5.20 18.72
C PRO A 321 4.70 -6.07 19.50
N GLY A 322 4.60 -7.37 19.32
CA GLY A 322 5.58 -8.31 19.87
C GLY A 322 5.10 -9.28 20.95
N ARG A 323 3.81 -9.30 21.27
CA ARG A 323 3.20 -10.48 21.94
C ARG A 323 2.94 -11.59 20.96
#